data_8b3c1c7016dcff04fc83efc69a131a90
#
_entry.id   8b3c1c7016dcff04fc83efc69a131a90
#
_cell.length_a   1.000
_cell.length_b   1.000
_cell.length_c   1.000
_cell.angle_alpha   90.00
_cell.angle_beta   90.00
_cell.angle_gamma   90.00
#
_symmetry.space_group_name_H-M   'P 1'
#
loop_
_entity.id
_entity.type
_entity.pdbx_description
1 polymer ?
#
loop_
_entity_poly.entity_id
_entity_poly.type
_entity_poly.pdbx_seq_one_letter_code
_entity_poly.pdbx_strand_id
1 'polypeptide(L)'
;MQLAIYNMVYAYIRVSTADQSGSSQRFEISKWAEQADVHIVKWVEESVSGTVPAEKRSLGRLLRRMKADDLLVCTEISRLGRSVLMIMSILNECAKRGIRLHTIKDHFDLNNDLNSKIIAFAFALAAEIERNLISQRTKEALADKKAAGVILGRPKGSSKKRKAILEKMDSISRMLSDGASLTFVAKKYGIHRNTLSKYLKSFSKNNFRSSSDT
;
A
#
# COMPACT_ATOMS: atom_id res chain seq x y z
N MET A 1 14.05 34.65 -17.58
CA MET A 1 13.74 33.32 -17.02
C MET A 1 14.42 33.24 -15.65
N GLN A 2 13.70 33.27 -14.56
CA GLN A 2 14.26 33.33 -13.21
C GLN A 2 14.90 31.97 -12.93
N LEU A 3 16.21 31.91 -12.75
CA LEU A 3 16.92 30.69 -12.34
C LEU A 3 16.35 30.23 -10.98
N ALA A 4 15.46 29.28 -11.01
CA ALA A 4 14.98 28.67 -9.78
C ALA A 4 16.15 27.89 -9.17
N ILE A 5 16.62 28.31 -8.02
CA ILE A 5 17.69 27.63 -7.29
C ILE A 5 17.11 26.34 -6.75
N TYR A 6 17.49 25.21 -7.34
CA TYR A 6 17.20 23.87 -6.82
C TYR A 6 18.39 23.39 -5.99
N ASN A 7 18.11 22.70 -4.87
CA ASN A 7 19.19 22.11 -4.06
C ASN A 7 19.78 20.90 -4.79
N MET A 8 18.94 19.95 -5.20
CA MET A 8 19.34 18.78 -5.99
C MET A 8 18.25 18.44 -7.01
N VAL A 9 18.64 17.95 -8.20
CA VAL A 9 17.74 17.55 -9.27
C VAL A 9 17.79 16.03 -9.43
N TYR A 10 16.63 15.41 -9.33
CA TYR A 10 16.43 13.97 -9.47
C TYR A 10 15.58 13.67 -10.69
N ALA A 11 16.01 12.74 -11.52
CA ALA A 11 15.23 12.26 -12.66
C ALA A 11 14.54 10.95 -12.31
N TYR A 12 13.26 10.84 -12.64
CA TYR A 12 12.49 9.62 -12.46
C TYR A 12 11.94 9.10 -13.78
N ILE A 13 12.23 7.82 -14.06
CA ILE A 13 11.81 7.10 -15.24
C ILE A 13 11.03 5.87 -14.79
N ARG A 14 9.84 5.66 -15.38
CA ARG A 14 9.07 4.44 -15.16
C ARG A 14 8.68 3.83 -16.50
N VAL A 15 9.05 2.56 -16.67
CA VAL A 15 8.61 1.73 -17.79
C VAL A 15 7.65 0.65 -17.31
N SER A 16 6.70 0.22 -18.15
CA SER A 16 5.95 -0.99 -17.92
C SER A 16 6.78 -2.20 -18.35
N THR A 17 6.50 -3.37 -17.80
CA THR A 17 7.24 -4.62 -18.09
C THR A 17 7.29 -5.01 -19.58
N ALA A 18 6.48 -4.36 -20.42
CA ALA A 18 6.40 -4.60 -21.87
C ALA A 18 7.02 -3.47 -22.72
N ASP A 19 7.62 -2.44 -22.11
CA ASP A 19 7.89 -1.18 -22.80
C ASP A 19 9.41 -0.89 -22.88
N GLN A 20 9.89 -0.65 -24.12
CA GLN A 20 11.28 -0.23 -24.40
C GLN A 20 11.51 1.28 -24.24
N SER A 21 10.56 2.03 -23.68
CA SER A 21 10.55 3.49 -23.69
C SER A 21 11.44 4.18 -22.63
N GLY A 22 12.23 3.46 -21.86
CA GLY A 22 13.13 4.05 -20.86
C GLY A 22 14.20 4.98 -21.47
N SER A 23 14.78 4.57 -22.60
CA SER A 23 15.79 5.37 -23.33
C SER A 23 15.20 6.68 -23.87
N SER A 24 13.98 6.65 -24.39
CA SER A 24 13.27 7.85 -24.86
C SER A 24 13.01 8.84 -23.72
N GLN A 25 12.51 8.36 -22.57
CA GLN A 25 12.31 9.22 -21.40
C GLN A 25 13.64 9.83 -20.92
N ARG A 26 14.70 9.03 -20.87
CA ARG A 26 16.04 9.51 -20.50
C ARG A 26 16.52 10.59 -21.45
N PHE A 27 16.37 10.39 -22.75
CA PHE A 27 16.75 11.38 -23.76
C PHE A 27 15.99 12.70 -23.58
N GLU A 28 14.67 12.64 -23.40
CA GLU A 28 13.84 13.83 -23.20
C GLU A 28 14.24 14.61 -21.93
N ILE A 29 14.49 13.88 -20.82
CA ILE A 29 14.91 14.51 -19.57
C ILE A 29 16.32 15.12 -19.71
N SER A 30 17.27 14.44 -20.36
CA SER A 30 18.61 14.98 -20.59
C SER A 30 18.57 16.26 -21.43
N LYS A 31 17.80 16.26 -22.52
CA LYS A 31 17.61 17.44 -23.38
C LYS A 31 17.01 18.62 -22.60
N TRP A 32 16.01 18.37 -21.77
CA TRP A 32 15.43 19.38 -20.90
C TRP A 32 16.48 19.94 -19.91
N ALA A 33 17.26 19.04 -19.28
CA ALA A 33 18.28 19.44 -18.30
C ALA A 33 19.37 20.34 -18.92
N GLU A 34 19.79 20.01 -20.13
CA GLU A 34 20.73 20.86 -20.92
C GLU A 34 20.13 22.26 -21.21
N GLN A 35 18.87 22.32 -21.65
CA GLN A 35 18.18 23.58 -21.94
C GLN A 35 17.92 24.43 -20.69
N ALA A 36 17.70 23.79 -19.54
CA ALA A 36 17.46 24.45 -18.27
C ALA A 36 18.76 24.79 -17.52
N ASP A 37 19.91 24.37 -18.03
CA ASP A 37 21.23 24.49 -17.38
C ASP A 37 21.22 23.89 -15.94
N VAL A 38 20.67 22.70 -15.81
CA VAL A 38 20.58 21.97 -14.53
C VAL A 38 21.29 20.63 -14.59
N HIS A 39 21.98 20.27 -13.51
CA HIS A 39 22.64 18.99 -13.38
C HIS A 39 21.76 17.96 -12.63
N ILE A 40 21.51 16.81 -13.26
CA ILE A 40 20.79 15.71 -12.64
C ILE A 40 21.74 14.91 -11.75
N VAL A 41 21.56 15.03 -10.43
CA VAL A 41 22.40 14.35 -9.43
C VAL A 41 22.12 12.85 -9.40
N LYS A 42 20.88 12.42 -9.64
CA LYS A 42 20.53 11.02 -9.58
C LYS A 42 19.39 10.67 -10.52
N TRP A 43 19.57 9.57 -11.23
CA TRP A 43 18.57 8.91 -12.04
C TRP A 43 17.95 7.75 -11.27
N VAL A 44 16.63 7.68 -11.22
CA VAL A 44 15.87 6.56 -10.66
C VAL A 44 15.00 6.00 -11.75
N GLU A 45 15.31 4.78 -12.15
CA GLU A 45 14.61 4.06 -13.20
C GLU A 45 14.01 2.78 -12.61
N GLU A 46 12.76 2.48 -12.93
CA GLU A 46 12.10 1.25 -12.49
C GLU A 46 11.14 0.70 -13.54
N SER A 47 11.14 -0.63 -13.65
CA SER A 47 10.21 -1.37 -14.49
C SER A 47 9.09 -1.94 -13.61
N VAL A 48 7.98 -1.19 -13.52
CA VAL A 48 6.85 -1.56 -12.65
C VAL A 48 5.55 -0.97 -13.17
N SER A 49 4.44 -1.69 -12.94
CA SER A 49 3.13 -1.17 -13.27
C SER A 49 2.83 0.12 -12.48
N GLY A 50 2.25 1.11 -13.16
CA GLY A 50 1.79 2.34 -12.52
C GLY A 50 0.65 2.14 -11.52
N THR A 51 0.08 0.94 -11.40
CA THR A 51 -0.94 0.59 -10.40
C THR A 51 -0.34 0.22 -9.03
N VAL A 52 0.97 -0.05 -8.97
CA VAL A 52 1.66 -0.33 -7.71
C VAL A 52 1.76 0.96 -6.90
N PRO A 53 1.41 0.99 -5.60
CA PRO A 53 1.53 2.18 -4.75
C PRO A 53 2.96 2.73 -4.70
N ALA A 54 3.10 4.06 -4.69
CA ALA A 54 4.40 4.75 -4.72
C ALA A 54 5.32 4.31 -3.57
N GLU A 55 4.78 4.05 -2.39
CA GLU A 55 5.52 3.64 -1.19
C GLU A 55 6.28 2.32 -1.38
N LYS A 56 5.75 1.44 -2.24
CA LYS A 56 6.32 0.12 -2.56
C LYS A 56 7.31 0.15 -3.72
N ARG A 57 7.50 1.33 -4.35
CA ARG A 57 8.36 1.54 -5.51
C ARG A 57 9.64 2.28 -5.17
N SER A 58 10.55 2.35 -6.15
CA SER A 58 11.76 3.19 -6.07
C SER A 58 11.41 4.66 -5.92
N LEU A 59 10.30 5.11 -6.50
CA LEU A 59 9.77 6.47 -6.33
C LEU A 59 9.55 6.81 -4.86
N GLY A 60 8.89 5.96 -4.08
CA GLY A 60 8.65 6.23 -2.66
C GLY A 60 9.94 6.26 -1.84
N ARG A 61 10.94 5.44 -2.20
CA ARG A 61 12.28 5.51 -1.58
C ARG A 61 12.99 6.81 -1.94
N LEU A 62 12.85 7.27 -3.18
CA LEU A 62 13.39 8.55 -3.64
C LEU A 62 12.76 9.70 -2.87
N LEU A 63 11.43 9.81 -2.89
CA LEU A 63 10.70 10.88 -2.20
C LEU A 63 11.10 10.98 -0.73
N ARG A 64 11.23 9.87 0.00
CA ARG A 64 11.66 9.90 1.42
C ARG A 64 13.05 10.50 1.65
N ARG A 65 13.95 10.45 0.65
CA ARG A 65 15.32 10.99 0.73
C ARG A 65 15.43 12.44 0.31
N MET A 66 14.51 12.90 -0.55
CA MET A 66 14.48 14.28 -1.04
C MET A 66 14.15 15.24 0.11
N LYS A 67 14.65 16.45 0.00
CA LYS A 67 14.46 17.56 0.94
C LYS A 67 13.64 18.69 0.30
N ALA A 68 13.31 19.69 1.11
CA ALA A 68 12.70 20.90 0.58
C ALA A 68 13.61 21.55 -0.46
N ASP A 69 13.00 22.11 -1.50
CA ASP A 69 13.64 22.70 -2.68
C ASP A 69 14.45 21.75 -3.58
N ASP A 70 14.41 20.43 -3.32
CA ASP A 70 14.85 19.47 -4.32
C ASP A 70 13.82 19.38 -5.45
N LEU A 71 14.29 19.15 -6.68
CA LEU A 71 13.46 19.02 -7.87
C LEU A 71 13.37 17.55 -8.32
N LEU A 72 12.15 17.05 -8.49
CA LEU A 72 11.86 15.80 -9.17
C LEU A 72 11.43 16.10 -10.61
N VAL A 73 12.11 15.51 -11.59
CA VAL A 73 11.79 15.65 -13.00
C VAL A 73 11.34 14.32 -13.56
N CYS A 74 10.26 14.31 -14.33
CA CYS A 74 9.82 13.17 -15.13
C CYS A 74 9.23 13.66 -16.47
N THR A 75 9.03 12.75 -17.42
CA THR A 75 8.52 13.14 -18.75
C THR A 75 7.07 13.57 -18.71
N GLU A 76 6.24 12.88 -17.95
CA GLU A 76 4.80 13.13 -17.84
C GLU A 76 4.26 12.69 -16.48
N ILE A 77 3.17 13.28 -16.04
CA ILE A 77 2.57 13.02 -14.73
C ILE A 77 2.11 11.56 -14.58
N SER A 78 1.77 10.90 -15.69
CA SER A 78 1.36 9.48 -15.73
C SER A 78 2.47 8.52 -15.28
N ARG A 79 3.75 8.96 -15.29
CA ARG A 79 4.87 8.17 -14.77
C ARG A 79 4.82 8.04 -13.25
N LEU A 80 4.25 9.03 -12.56
CA LEU A 80 4.10 9.00 -11.10
C LEU A 80 3.07 7.95 -10.64
N GLY A 81 1.96 7.80 -11.38
CA GLY A 81 0.91 6.84 -11.05
C GLY A 81 -0.10 6.66 -12.17
N ARG A 82 -0.93 5.61 -12.09
CA ARG A 82 -1.94 5.31 -13.10
C ARG A 82 -3.36 5.75 -12.69
N SER A 83 -3.59 6.03 -11.42
CA SER A 83 -4.86 6.61 -10.95
C SER A 83 -4.65 8.05 -10.51
N VAL A 84 -5.68 8.85 -10.70
CA VAL A 84 -5.71 10.25 -10.26
C VAL A 84 -5.40 10.35 -8.76
N LEU A 85 -6.00 9.48 -7.94
CA LEU A 85 -5.76 9.43 -6.49
C LEU A 85 -4.30 9.19 -6.12
N MET A 86 -3.62 8.30 -6.84
CA MET A 86 -2.21 8.01 -6.59
C MET A 86 -1.33 9.21 -6.94
N ILE A 87 -1.59 9.84 -8.08
CA ILE A 87 -0.89 11.06 -8.50
C ILE A 87 -1.09 12.17 -7.47
N MET A 88 -2.34 12.41 -7.06
CA MET A 88 -2.69 13.39 -6.04
C MET A 88 -1.99 13.15 -4.70
N SER A 89 -1.90 11.89 -4.27
CA SER A 89 -1.19 11.52 -3.04
C SER A 89 0.30 11.89 -3.11
N ILE A 90 0.93 11.65 -4.27
CA ILE A 90 2.34 11.99 -4.52
C ILE A 90 2.53 13.50 -4.54
N LEU A 91 1.67 14.24 -5.27
CA LEU A 91 1.74 15.71 -5.34
C LEU A 91 1.55 16.35 -3.96
N ASN A 92 0.60 15.85 -3.18
CA ASN A 92 0.38 16.33 -1.80
C ASN A 92 1.59 16.06 -0.89
N GLU A 93 2.22 14.89 -1.02
CA GLU A 93 3.45 14.57 -0.29
C GLU A 93 4.59 15.50 -0.68
N CYS A 94 4.78 15.75 -1.98
CA CYS A 94 5.76 16.72 -2.48
C CYS A 94 5.49 18.13 -1.93
N ALA A 95 4.25 18.61 -2.02
CA ALA A 95 3.87 19.93 -1.54
C ALA A 95 4.07 20.10 -0.03
N LYS A 96 3.66 19.12 0.78
CA LYS A 96 3.86 19.13 2.24
C LYS A 96 5.33 19.22 2.64
N ARG A 97 6.20 18.62 1.86
CA ARG A 97 7.64 18.57 2.13
C ARG A 97 8.45 19.63 1.40
N GLY A 98 7.79 20.49 0.63
CA GLY A 98 8.47 21.52 -0.17
C GLY A 98 9.29 20.95 -1.33
N ILE A 99 9.04 19.70 -1.75
CA ILE A 99 9.69 19.10 -2.92
C ILE A 99 9.02 19.67 -4.17
N ARG A 100 9.82 20.15 -5.10
CA ARG A 100 9.35 20.64 -6.39
C ARG A 100 9.22 19.49 -7.38
N LEU A 101 8.27 19.61 -8.31
CA LEU A 101 8.07 18.64 -9.37
C LEU A 101 7.94 19.37 -10.71
N HIS A 102 8.61 18.86 -11.74
CA HIS A 102 8.49 19.31 -13.11
C HIS A 102 8.18 18.14 -14.05
N THR A 103 7.20 18.32 -14.95
CA THR A 103 6.93 17.35 -16.01
C THR A 103 7.13 18.00 -17.38
N ILE A 104 7.87 17.33 -18.25
CA ILE A 104 8.33 17.92 -19.52
C ILE A 104 7.19 18.06 -20.52
N LYS A 105 6.41 16.97 -20.73
CA LYS A 105 5.34 16.93 -21.75
C LYS A 105 4.08 17.67 -21.31
N ASP A 106 3.72 17.52 -20.06
CA ASP A 106 2.49 18.12 -19.54
C ASP A 106 2.71 19.58 -19.12
N HIS A 107 3.96 20.06 -19.13
CA HIS A 107 4.35 21.40 -18.64
C HIS A 107 3.78 21.71 -17.26
N PHE A 108 3.71 20.67 -16.40
CA PHE A 108 3.18 20.83 -15.05
C PHE A 108 4.34 21.09 -14.09
N ASP A 109 4.20 22.18 -13.32
CA ASP A 109 5.14 22.59 -12.30
C ASP A 109 4.47 22.63 -10.93
N LEU A 110 5.01 21.87 -9.98
CA LEU A 110 4.69 22.01 -8.57
C LEU A 110 5.85 22.75 -7.90
N ASN A 111 5.67 24.03 -7.72
CA ASN A 111 6.62 24.91 -7.05
C ASN A 111 6.20 25.17 -5.60
N ASN A 112 7.07 25.87 -4.85
CA ASN A 112 6.79 26.24 -3.47
C ASN A 112 5.93 27.54 -3.36
N ASP A 113 5.29 27.95 -4.47
CA ASP A 113 4.44 29.11 -4.55
C ASP A 113 3.00 28.83 -4.02
N LEU A 114 2.24 29.91 -3.82
CA LEU A 114 0.87 29.82 -3.31
C LEU A 114 -0.06 29.04 -4.25
N ASN A 115 0.10 29.23 -5.57
CA ASN A 115 -0.74 28.57 -6.57
C ASN A 115 -0.56 27.06 -6.55
N SER A 116 0.68 26.59 -6.47
CA SER A 116 1.00 25.16 -6.35
C SER A 116 0.45 24.55 -5.07
N LYS A 117 0.49 25.29 -3.96
CA LYS A 117 -0.12 24.86 -2.69
C LYS A 117 -1.65 24.77 -2.77
N ILE A 118 -2.29 25.72 -3.45
CA ILE A 118 -3.75 25.69 -3.67
C ILE A 118 -4.13 24.49 -4.55
N ILE A 119 -3.39 24.23 -5.63
CA ILE A 119 -3.61 23.09 -6.51
C ILE A 119 -3.42 21.77 -5.74
N ALA A 120 -2.35 21.63 -4.95
CA ALA A 120 -2.11 20.46 -4.13
C ALA A 120 -3.22 20.24 -3.07
N PHE A 121 -3.71 21.32 -2.46
CA PHE A 121 -4.82 21.26 -1.52
C PHE A 121 -6.13 20.82 -2.20
N ALA A 122 -6.46 21.40 -3.36
CA ALA A 122 -7.65 21.03 -4.14
C ALA A 122 -7.60 19.53 -4.53
N PHE A 123 -6.43 19.04 -4.92
CA PHE A 123 -6.24 17.63 -5.21
C PHE A 123 -6.36 16.74 -3.98
N ALA A 124 -5.82 17.15 -2.84
CA ALA A 124 -5.98 16.42 -1.58
C ALA A 124 -7.45 16.28 -1.17
N LEU A 125 -8.22 17.38 -1.30
CA LEU A 125 -9.65 17.40 -1.02
C LEU A 125 -10.44 16.50 -1.98
N ALA A 126 -10.16 16.55 -3.29
CA ALA A 126 -10.80 15.69 -4.27
C ALA A 126 -10.52 14.20 -3.98
N ALA A 127 -9.28 13.84 -3.61
CA ALA A 127 -8.91 12.50 -3.22
C ALA A 127 -9.62 12.02 -1.95
N GLU A 128 -9.85 12.89 -0.99
CA GLU A 128 -10.61 12.59 0.23
C GLU A 128 -12.09 12.34 -0.08
N ILE A 129 -12.69 13.19 -0.89
CA ILE A 129 -14.09 13.04 -1.33
C ILE A 129 -14.27 11.69 -2.06
N GLU A 130 -13.38 11.34 -2.99
CA GLU A 130 -13.47 10.07 -3.71
C GLU A 130 -13.33 8.85 -2.78
N ARG A 131 -12.40 8.87 -1.81
CA ARG A 131 -12.29 7.81 -0.80
C ARG A 131 -13.57 7.66 0.01
N ASN A 132 -14.19 8.77 0.41
CA ASN A 132 -15.43 8.76 1.16
C ASN A 132 -16.57 8.17 0.32
N LEU A 133 -16.69 8.53 -0.95
CA LEU A 133 -17.68 7.96 -1.87
C LEU A 133 -17.48 6.44 -2.07
N ILE A 134 -16.24 5.99 -2.26
CA ILE A 134 -15.93 4.55 -2.37
C ILE A 134 -16.29 3.83 -1.07
N SER A 135 -15.95 4.40 0.08
CA SER A 135 -16.29 3.83 1.40
C SER A 135 -17.79 3.72 1.59
N GLN A 136 -18.52 4.76 1.22
CA GLN A 136 -19.99 4.80 1.32
C GLN A 136 -20.62 3.72 0.41
N ARG A 137 -20.26 3.66 -0.87
CA ARG A 137 -20.72 2.62 -1.81
C ARG A 137 -20.43 1.22 -1.32
N THR A 138 -19.24 1.02 -0.73
CA THR A 138 -18.87 -0.29 -0.17
C THR A 138 -19.74 -0.65 1.04
N LYS A 139 -20.03 0.30 1.93
CA LYS A 139 -20.92 0.10 3.08
C LYS A 139 -22.33 -0.24 2.63
N GLU A 140 -22.86 0.47 1.64
CA GLU A 140 -24.18 0.24 1.06
C GLU A 140 -24.26 -1.17 0.44
N ALA A 141 -23.30 -1.53 -0.42
CA ALA A 141 -23.24 -2.86 -1.04
C ALA A 141 -23.09 -4.01 -0.01
N LEU A 142 -22.38 -3.77 1.10
CA LEU A 142 -22.29 -4.75 2.19
C LEU A 142 -23.58 -4.83 3.00
N ALA A 143 -24.28 -3.71 3.20
CA ALA A 143 -25.57 -3.67 3.86
C ALA A 143 -26.63 -4.45 3.05
N ASP A 144 -26.68 -4.23 1.72
CA ASP A 144 -27.59 -4.94 0.81
C ASP A 144 -27.33 -6.45 0.84
N LYS A 145 -26.06 -6.87 0.77
CA LYS A 145 -25.72 -8.30 0.90
C LYS A 145 -26.12 -8.88 2.24
N LYS A 146 -25.95 -8.12 3.32
CA LYS A 146 -26.37 -8.54 4.66
C LYS A 146 -27.89 -8.65 4.75
N ALA A 147 -28.65 -7.72 4.17
CA ALA A 147 -30.10 -7.76 4.09
C ALA A 147 -30.59 -8.96 3.26
N ALA A 148 -29.88 -9.31 2.19
CA ALA A 148 -30.11 -10.52 1.41
C ALA A 148 -29.69 -11.83 2.09
N GLY A 149 -29.32 -11.81 3.39
CA GLY A 149 -28.96 -12.99 4.16
C GLY A 149 -27.54 -13.54 3.87
N VAL A 150 -26.72 -12.85 3.09
CA VAL A 150 -25.35 -13.29 2.81
C VAL A 150 -24.47 -13.12 4.06
N ILE A 151 -23.87 -14.22 4.53
CA ILE A 151 -22.92 -14.18 5.64
C ILE A 151 -21.62 -13.57 5.16
N LEU A 152 -21.32 -12.36 5.62
CA LEU A 152 -20.12 -11.62 5.27
C LEU A 152 -18.94 -12.06 6.13
N GLY A 153 -17.76 -12.04 5.53
CA GLY A 153 -16.51 -12.38 6.21
C GLY A 153 -16.06 -13.83 5.98
N ARG A 154 -15.05 -14.22 6.75
CA ARG A 154 -14.48 -15.57 6.60
C ARG A 154 -15.45 -16.63 7.15
N PRO A 155 -15.76 -17.70 6.41
CA PRO A 155 -16.62 -18.79 6.90
C PRO A 155 -16.11 -19.36 8.24
N LYS A 156 -17.02 -19.59 9.17
CA LYS A 156 -16.68 -20.19 10.47
C LYS A 156 -16.04 -21.56 10.24
N GLY A 157 -14.91 -21.82 10.88
CA GLY A 157 -14.22 -23.11 10.77
C GLY A 157 -13.27 -23.27 9.58
N SER A 158 -13.21 -22.32 8.63
CA SER A 158 -12.36 -22.40 7.43
C SER A 158 -10.85 -22.23 7.67
N SER A 159 -10.39 -22.16 8.91
CA SER A 159 -8.97 -22.02 9.22
C SER A 159 -8.25 -23.37 9.06
N LYS A 160 -7.30 -23.45 8.10
CA LYS A 160 -6.41 -24.62 7.94
C LYS A 160 -5.69 -24.97 9.26
N LYS A 161 -5.26 -23.94 10.03
CA LYS A 161 -4.64 -24.14 11.34
C LYS A 161 -5.59 -24.79 12.37
N ARG A 162 -6.88 -24.40 12.36
CA ARG A 162 -7.87 -25.01 13.24
C ARG A 162 -8.03 -26.51 12.96
N LYS A 163 -8.16 -26.88 11.67
CA LYS A 163 -8.31 -28.27 11.26
C LYS A 163 -7.11 -29.12 11.70
N ALA A 164 -5.90 -28.63 11.42
CA ALA A 164 -4.65 -29.31 11.83
C ALA A 164 -4.47 -29.42 13.36
N ILE A 165 -5.00 -28.50 14.16
CA ILE A 165 -4.97 -28.57 15.62
C ILE A 165 -6.03 -29.55 16.15
N LEU A 166 -7.21 -29.56 15.53
CA LEU A 166 -8.27 -30.53 15.93
C LEU A 166 -7.86 -31.97 15.68
N GLU A 167 -7.15 -32.25 14.59
CA GLU A 167 -6.57 -33.59 14.30
C GLU A 167 -5.53 -34.04 15.34
N LYS A 168 -4.91 -33.11 16.06
CA LYS A 168 -3.91 -33.38 17.10
C LYS A 168 -4.46 -33.25 18.54
N MET A 169 -5.80 -33.13 18.68
CA MET A 169 -6.40 -32.79 19.96
C MET A 169 -6.17 -33.85 21.05
N ASP A 170 -6.15 -35.15 20.68
CA ASP A 170 -5.86 -36.23 21.62
C ASP A 170 -4.43 -36.16 22.17
N SER A 171 -3.46 -35.82 21.30
CA SER A 171 -2.08 -35.61 21.71
C SER A 171 -1.93 -34.40 22.63
N ILE A 172 -2.68 -33.33 22.34
CA ILE A 172 -2.73 -32.09 23.13
C ILE A 172 -3.34 -32.39 24.50
N SER A 173 -4.42 -33.16 24.54
CA SER A 173 -5.10 -33.54 25.79
C SER A 173 -4.21 -34.43 26.69
N ARG A 174 -3.49 -35.37 26.12
CA ARG A 174 -2.51 -36.21 26.87
C ARG A 174 -1.41 -35.34 27.47
N MET A 175 -0.80 -34.42 26.71
CA MET A 175 0.24 -33.53 27.24
C MET A 175 -0.26 -32.65 28.41
N LEU A 176 -1.52 -32.21 28.36
CA LEU A 176 -2.12 -31.44 29.44
C LEU A 176 -2.42 -32.33 30.67
N SER A 177 -2.86 -33.59 30.49
CA SER A 177 -3.02 -34.57 31.56
C SER A 177 -1.70 -34.93 32.21
N ASP A 178 -0.59 -34.97 31.44
CA ASP A 178 0.77 -35.22 31.93
C ASP A 178 1.39 -34.00 32.65
N GLY A 179 0.59 -32.95 32.93
CA GLY A 179 1.00 -31.77 33.68
C GLY A 179 1.62 -30.66 32.87
N ALA A 180 1.65 -30.71 31.52
CA ALA A 180 2.17 -29.65 30.71
C ALA A 180 1.28 -28.39 30.79
N SER A 181 1.87 -27.20 30.93
CA SER A 181 1.10 -25.96 30.98
C SER A 181 0.46 -25.62 29.62
N LEU A 182 -0.74 -25.03 29.67
CA LEU A 182 -1.48 -24.59 28.47
C LEU A 182 -0.64 -23.63 27.58
N THR A 183 0.21 -22.82 28.21
CA THR A 183 1.10 -21.90 27.50
C THR A 183 2.21 -22.64 26.75
N PHE A 184 2.79 -23.66 27.36
CA PHE A 184 3.82 -24.49 26.73
C PHE A 184 3.24 -25.25 25.52
N VAL A 185 2.11 -25.87 25.69
CA VAL A 185 1.42 -26.63 24.62
C VAL A 185 1.02 -25.68 23.47
N ALA A 186 0.47 -24.52 23.76
CA ALA A 186 0.10 -23.53 22.75
C ALA A 186 1.32 -23.08 21.92
N LYS A 187 2.47 -22.80 22.58
CA LYS A 187 3.72 -22.45 21.94
C LYS A 187 4.25 -23.58 21.04
N LYS A 188 4.19 -24.83 21.51
CA LYS A 188 4.63 -26.02 20.74
C LYS A 188 3.85 -26.16 19.42
N TYR A 189 2.55 -25.85 19.41
CA TYR A 189 1.70 -25.95 18.24
C TYR A 189 1.55 -24.63 17.46
N GLY A 190 2.32 -23.59 17.79
CA GLY A 190 2.36 -22.31 17.08
C GLY A 190 1.04 -21.54 17.10
N ILE A 191 0.29 -21.61 18.21
CA ILE A 191 -0.97 -20.89 18.40
C ILE A 191 -0.99 -20.11 19.72
N HIS A 192 -1.86 -19.11 19.81
CA HIS A 192 -2.00 -18.36 21.06
C HIS A 192 -2.75 -19.18 22.11
N ARG A 193 -2.36 -19.07 23.38
CA ARG A 193 -2.97 -19.76 24.53
C ARG A 193 -4.50 -19.66 24.55
N ASN A 194 -5.05 -18.46 24.33
CA ASN A 194 -6.51 -18.26 24.33
C ASN A 194 -7.21 -18.99 23.16
N THR A 195 -6.51 -19.15 22.03
CA THR A 195 -7.01 -19.92 20.89
C THR A 195 -7.06 -21.41 21.22
N LEU A 196 -6.01 -21.95 21.85
CA LEU A 196 -5.99 -23.34 22.30
C LEU A 196 -7.12 -23.61 23.34
N SER A 197 -7.29 -22.73 24.32
CA SER A 197 -8.38 -22.84 25.32
C SER A 197 -9.76 -22.89 24.68
N LYS A 198 -10.00 -22.03 23.65
CA LYS A 198 -11.27 -22.07 22.89
C LYS A 198 -11.48 -23.39 22.14
N TYR A 199 -10.40 -23.94 21.57
CA TYR A 199 -10.49 -25.24 20.87
C TYR A 199 -10.75 -26.41 21.81
N LEU A 200 -10.10 -26.45 22.99
CA LEU A 200 -10.35 -27.45 24.02
C LEU A 200 -11.80 -27.39 24.49
N LYS A 201 -12.34 -26.21 24.77
CA LYS A 201 -13.75 -26.06 25.16
C LYS A 201 -14.72 -26.52 24.07
N SER A 202 -14.40 -26.32 22.81
CA SER A 202 -15.25 -26.79 21.69
C SER A 202 -15.15 -28.28 21.48
N PHE A 203 -14.00 -28.88 21.74
CA PHE A 203 -13.75 -30.31 21.59
C PHE A 203 -14.47 -31.13 22.71
N SER A 204 -14.35 -30.69 23.97
CA SER A 204 -15.07 -31.33 25.08
C SER A 204 -16.59 -31.23 24.92
N LYS A 205 -17.14 -30.13 24.40
CA LYS A 205 -18.58 -30.03 24.12
C LYS A 205 -19.07 -31.01 23.04
N ASN A 206 -18.25 -31.32 22.05
CA ASN A 206 -18.63 -32.26 21.00
C ASN A 206 -18.56 -33.72 21.46
N ASN A 207 -17.58 -34.08 22.30
CA ASN A 207 -17.47 -35.41 22.84
C ASN A 207 -18.60 -35.74 23.86
N PHE A 208 -19.12 -34.75 24.58
CA PHE A 208 -20.29 -34.95 25.47
C PHE A 208 -21.61 -35.18 24.71
N ARG A 209 -21.73 -34.65 23.47
CA ARG A 209 -22.93 -34.88 22.64
C ARG A 209 -22.96 -36.24 21.94
N SER A 210 -21.78 -36.83 21.67
CA SER A 210 -21.70 -38.16 21.05
C SER A 210 -21.88 -39.32 22.05
N SER A 211 -21.82 -39.08 23.37
CA SER A 211 -22.02 -40.09 24.41
C SER A 211 -23.42 -40.09 25.06
N SER A 212 -24.32 -39.20 24.61
CA SER A 212 -25.71 -39.13 25.07
C SER A 212 -26.74 -39.68 24.06
N ASP A 213 -26.27 -40.22 22.93
CA ASP A 213 -27.12 -40.85 21.89
C ASP A 213 -26.84 -42.38 21.76
N THR A 214 -26.36 -43.03 22.81
CA THR A 214 -26.25 -44.50 22.93
C THR A 214 -27.07 -44.97 24.16
#